data_03302d30119bfb3498b9b841bf3537b4
#
_entry.id   03302d30119bfb3498b9b841bf3537b4
#
_cell.length_a   1.000
_cell.length_b   1.000
_cell.length_c   1.000
_cell.angle_alpha   90.00
_cell.angle_beta   90.00
_cell.angle_gamma   90.00
#
_symmetry.space_group_name_H-M   'P 1'
#
loop_
_entity.id
_entity.type
_entity.pdbx_description
1 polymer ?
#
loop_
_entity_poly.entity_id
_entity_poly.type
_entity_poly.pdbx_seq_one_letter_code
_entity_poly.pdbx_strand_id
1 'polypeptide(L)'
;MKSVRSRLTVTFIGLIAVILAVIWGVNKWYLEDFYVTKKVQALNAMYTAIDAQIAENKDNGITIEEAMERDRDANGNITEGNLQRLIRNFSDSANVSVLIIDNSTEDATVYSTSRDTKFLKDRVDRYIFGWAKAKYTILEENEQYK
;
A
#
# COMPACT_ATOMS: atom_id res chain seq x y z
N MET A 1 5.05 -23.04 58.22
CA MET A 1 3.72 -22.87 57.56
C MET A 1 3.75 -21.64 56.69
N LYS A 2 3.64 -21.75 55.34
CA LYS A 2 3.58 -20.60 54.47
C LYS A 2 2.26 -19.87 54.70
N SER A 3 2.31 -18.57 55.06
CA SER A 3 1.16 -17.74 55.36
C SER A 3 0.16 -17.74 54.20
N VAL A 4 -1.15 -17.79 54.48
CA VAL A 4 -2.23 -17.71 53.49
C VAL A 4 -2.05 -16.46 52.58
N ARG A 5 -1.54 -15.37 53.13
CA ARG A 5 -1.18 -14.17 52.37
C ARG A 5 -0.15 -14.43 51.28
N SER A 6 0.92 -15.18 51.56
CA SER A 6 1.97 -15.52 50.59
C SER A 6 1.42 -16.34 49.44
N ARG A 7 0.51 -17.29 49.71
CA ARG A 7 -0.11 -18.11 48.64
C ARG A 7 -1.00 -17.26 47.72
N LEU A 8 -1.79 -16.38 48.33
CA LEU A 8 -2.68 -15.50 47.56
C LEU A 8 -1.89 -14.52 46.67
N THR A 9 -0.79 -13.98 47.19
CA THR A 9 0.09 -13.08 46.39
C THR A 9 0.75 -13.80 45.22
N VAL A 10 1.26 -15.03 45.43
CA VAL A 10 1.90 -15.82 44.39
C VAL A 10 0.89 -16.20 43.28
N THR A 11 -0.34 -16.57 43.67
CA THR A 11 -1.40 -16.91 42.71
C THR A 11 -1.78 -15.69 41.88
N PHE A 12 -1.86 -14.50 42.50
CA PHE A 12 -2.21 -13.26 41.80
C PHE A 12 -1.11 -12.82 40.82
N ILE A 13 0.16 -12.90 41.23
CA ILE A 13 1.31 -12.63 40.35
C ILE A 13 1.34 -13.62 39.19
N GLY A 14 1.10 -14.90 39.45
CA GLY A 14 1.04 -15.93 38.41
C GLY A 14 -0.06 -15.67 37.38
N LEU A 15 -1.23 -15.25 37.82
CA LEU A 15 -2.36 -14.92 36.95
C LEU A 15 -2.05 -13.72 36.06
N ILE A 16 -1.44 -12.68 36.61
CA ILE A 16 -1.01 -11.48 35.84
C ILE A 16 0.04 -11.89 34.79
N ALA A 17 1.02 -12.73 35.16
CA ALA A 17 2.05 -13.18 34.25
C ALA A 17 1.47 -13.98 33.07
N VAL A 18 0.47 -14.83 33.31
CA VAL A 18 -0.23 -15.59 32.26
C VAL A 18 -0.99 -14.65 31.33
N ILE A 19 -1.70 -13.66 31.87
CA ILE A 19 -2.42 -12.68 31.04
C ILE A 19 -1.45 -11.90 30.14
N LEU A 20 -0.34 -11.44 30.67
CA LEU A 20 0.70 -10.74 29.90
C LEU A 20 1.31 -11.62 28.82
N ALA A 21 1.57 -12.89 29.10
CA ALA A 21 2.09 -13.85 28.13
C ALA A 21 1.09 -14.09 26.98
N VAL A 22 -0.20 -14.21 27.29
CA VAL A 22 -1.26 -14.35 26.26
C VAL A 22 -1.35 -13.10 25.40
N ILE A 23 -1.38 -11.91 26.00
CA ILE A 23 -1.41 -10.65 25.25
C ILE A 23 -0.18 -10.53 24.34
N TRP A 24 1.00 -10.86 24.84
CA TRP A 24 2.23 -10.81 24.06
C TRP A 24 2.21 -11.82 22.90
N GLY A 25 1.74 -13.05 23.11
CA GLY A 25 1.61 -14.07 22.09
C GLY A 25 0.63 -13.69 20.98
N VAL A 26 -0.55 -13.19 21.36
CA VAL A 26 -1.55 -12.68 20.39
C VAL A 26 -0.99 -11.51 19.58
N ASN A 27 -0.32 -10.58 20.25
CA ASN A 27 0.24 -9.41 19.58
C ASN A 27 1.34 -9.79 18.57
N LYS A 28 2.19 -10.77 18.91
CA LYS A 28 3.31 -11.16 18.04
C LYS A 28 2.89 -12.06 16.87
N TRP A 29 1.91 -12.96 17.05
CA TRP A 29 1.55 -13.93 16.02
C TRP A 29 0.34 -13.52 15.18
N TYR A 30 -0.62 -12.84 15.77
CA TYR A 30 -1.88 -12.54 15.08
C TYR A 30 -1.88 -11.19 14.38
N LEU A 31 -1.27 -10.16 14.98
CA LEU A 31 -1.29 -8.82 14.39
C LEU A 31 -0.47 -8.72 13.10
N GLU A 32 0.71 -9.34 13.07
CA GLU A 32 1.63 -9.26 11.93
C GLU A 32 0.99 -9.85 10.67
N ASP A 33 0.52 -11.10 10.74
CA ASP A 33 -0.12 -11.78 9.62
C ASP A 33 -1.42 -11.07 9.17
N PHE A 34 -2.19 -10.54 10.12
CA PHE A 34 -3.40 -9.82 9.83
C PHE A 34 -3.13 -8.51 9.07
N TYR A 35 -2.16 -7.71 9.52
CA TYR A 35 -1.79 -6.46 8.86
C TYR A 35 -1.22 -6.69 7.46
N VAL A 36 -0.31 -7.64 7.30
CA VAL A 36 0.27 -7.99 6.00
C VAL A 36 -0.81 -8.45 5.03
N THR A 37 -1.67 -9.38 5.46
CA THR A 37 -2.76 -9.89 4.61
C THR A 37 -3.72 -8.79 4.19
N LYS A 38 -4.14 -7.92 5.11
CA LYS A 38 -5.02 -6.78 4.80
C LYS A 38 -4.36 -5.79 3.85
N LYS A 39 -3.08 -5.50 4.04
CA LYS A 39 -2.34 -4.58 3.19
C LYS A 39 -2.17 -5.15 1.77
N VAL A 40 -1.83 -6.44 1.64
CA VAL A 40 -1.73 -7.12 0.35
C VAL A 40 -3.08 -7.17 -0.37
N GLN A 41 -4.19 -7.45 0.34
CA GLN A 41 -5.52 -7.41 -0.24
C GLN A 41 -5.89 -6.01 -0.75
N ALA A 42 -5.59 -4.97 0.04
CA ALA A 42 -5.83 -3.58 -0.38
C ALA A 42 -5.00 -3.20 -1.62
N LEU A 43 -3.73 -3.60 -1.68
CA LEU A 43 -2.85 -3.36 -2.83
C LEU A 43 -3.34 -4.09 -4.07
N ASN A 44 -3.79 -5.35 -3.96
CA ASN A 44 -4.33 -6.10 -5.08
C ASN A 44 -5.65 -5.49 -5.60
N ALA A 45 -6.53 -5.07 -4.70
CA ALA A 45 -7.77 -4.38 -5.07
C ALA A 45 -7.48 -3.06 -5.81
N MET A 46 -6.51 -2.29 -5.31
CA MET A 46 -6.05 -1.06 -5.95
C MET A 46 -5.48 -1.33 -7.35
N TYR A 47 -4.59 -2.31 -7.48
CA TYR A 47 -4.00 -2.68 -8.77
C TYR A 47 -5.09 -3.05 -9.78
N THR A 48 -6.03 -3.91 -9.39
CA THR A 48 -7.14 -4.33 -10.26
C THR A 48 -8.03 -3.16 -10.68
N ALA A 49 -8.31 -2.24 -9.77
CA ALA A 49 -9.12 -1.06 -10.07
C ALA A 49 -8.41 -0.09 -11.03
N ILE A 50 -7.11 0.12 -10.85
CA ILE A 50 -6.30 0.96 -11.74
C ILE A 50 -6.20 0.32 -13.12
N ASP A 51 -5.92 -0.98 -13.20
CA ASP A 51 -5.81 -1.73 -14.45
C ASP A 51 -7.14 -1.69 -15.24
N ALA A 52 -8.27 -1.88 -14.55
CA ALA A 52 -9.60 -1.77 -15.14
C ALA A 52 -9.89 -0.36 -15.67
N GLN A 53 -9.52 0.68 -14.91
CA GLN A 53 -9.73 2.08 -15.33
C GLN A 53 -8.87 2.44 -16.54
N ILE A 54 -7.63 1.94 -16.60
CA ILE A 54 -6.75 2.14 -17.75
C ILE A 54 -7.32 1.43 -18.99
N ALA A 55 -7.83 0.21 -18.82
CA ALA A 55 -8.46 -0.53 -19.91
C ALA A 55 -9.72 0.19 -20.43
N GLU A 56 -10.58 0.65 -19.53
CA GLU A 56 -11.78 1.42 -19.89
C GLU A 56 -11.44 2.72 -20.62
N ASN A 57 -10.46 3.47 -20.13
CA ASN A 57 -10.00 4.69 -20.78
C ASN A 57 -9.46 4.41 -22.18
N LYS A 58 -8.69 3.35 -22.34
CA LYS A 58 -8.15 2.91 -23.64
C LYS A 58 -9.26 2.54 -24.62
N ASP A 59 -10.28 1.82 -24.18
CA ASP A 59 -11.43 1.44 -25.00
C ASP A 59 -12.24 2.70 -25.44
N ASN A 60 -12.27 3.73 -24.63
CA ASN A 60 -12.89 5.02 -24.93
C ASN A 60 -11.97 5.96 -25.73
N GLY A 61 -10.75 5.55 -26.09
CA GLY A 61 -9.77 6.36 -26.82
C GLY A 61 -9.13 7.46 -25.98
N ILE A 62 -9.23 7.40 -24.65
CA ILE A 62 -8.65 8.35 -23.70
C ILE A 62 -7.22 7.90 -23.40
N THR A 63 -6.25 8.76 -23.58
CA THR A 63 -4.86 8.49 -23.24
C THR A 63 -4.65 8.52 -21.72
N ILE A 64 -3.54 7.91 -21.24
CA ILE A 64 -3.18 7.97 -19.81
C ILE A 64 -2.96 9.42 -19.39
N GLU A 65 -2.35 10.23 -20.26
CA GLU A 65 -2.12 11.66 -20.04
C GLU A 65 -3.44 12.41 -19.80
N GLU A 66 -4.42 12.26 -20.69
CA GLU A 66 -5.75 12.87 -20.54
C GLU A 66 -6.48 12.39 -19.28
N ALA A 67 -6.35 11.10 -18.95
CA ALA A 67 -6.96 10.52 -17.74
C ALA A 67 -6.31 11.00 -16.44
N MET A 68 -5.06 11.45 -16.50
CA MET A 68 -4.30 12.02 -15.38
C MET A 68 -4.39 13.53 -15.29
N GLU A 69 -4.64 14.21 -16.41
CA GLU A 69 -4.75 15.67 -16.44
C GLU A 69 -6.04 16.15 -15.75
N ARG A 70 -6.00 17.44 -15.37
CA ARG A 70 -7.16 18.14 -14.87
C ARG A 70 -8.04 18.54 -16.04
N ASP A 71 -9.22 18.01 -16.07
CA ASP A 71 -10.24 18.36 -17.04
C ASP A 71 -11.11 19.53 -16.53
N ARG A 72 -11.81 20.20 -17.42
CA ARG A 72 -12.81 21.21 -17.07
C ARG A 72 -14.19 20.62 -17.28
N ASP A 73 -15.01 20.68 -16.24
CA ASP A 73 -16.42 20.30 -16.37
C ASP A 73 -17.19 21.28 -17.30
N ALA A 74 -18.41 20.92 -17.63
CA ALA A 74 -19.29 21.74 -18.47
C ALA A 74 -19.55 23.17 -17.92
N ASN A 75 -19.23 23.39 -16.63
CA ASN A 75 -19.38 24.67 -15.94
C ASN A 75 -18.05 25.44 -15.86
N GLY A 76 -16.96 24.88 -16.43
CA GLY A 76 -15.63 25.49 -16.42
C GLY A 76 -14.83 25.27 -15.13
N ASN A 77 -15.33 24.46 -14.18
CA ASN A 77 -14.58 24.10 -12.98
C ASN A 77 -13.49 23.09 -13.33
N ILE A 78 -12.33 23.25 -12.70
CA ILE A 78 -11.22 22.30 -12.86
C ILE A 78 -11.56 21.04 -12.09
N THR A 79 -11.73 19.92 -12.80
CA THR A 79 -11.91 18.59 -12.24
C THR A 79 -10.62 17.78 -12.42
N GLU A 80 -10.32 16.91 -11.48
CA GLU A 80 -9.21 15.97 -11.66
C GLU A 80 -9.60 14.88 -12.62
N GLY A 81 -8.65 14.42 -13.43
CA GLY A 81 -8.82 13.25 -14.28
C GLY A 81 -9.29 12.04 -13.47
N ASN A 82 -10.06 11.17 -14.11
CA ASN A 82 -10.66 10.01 -13.43
C ASN A 82 -9.61 9.08 -12.83
N LEU A 83 -8.51 8.83 -13.54
CA LEU A 83 -7.40 8.00 -13.10
C LEU A 83 -6.61 8.69 -11.96
N GLN A 84 -6.35 10.00 -12.06
CA GLN A 84 -5.67 10.75 -11.01
C GLN A 84 -6.46 10.72 -9.70
N ARG A 85 -7.78 10.93 -9.76
CA ARG A 85 -8.66 10.86 -8.59
C ARG A 85 -8.68 9.47 -7.97
N LEU A 86 -8.75 8.43 -8.78
CA LEU A 86 -8.70 7.04 -8.31
C LEU A 86 -7.40 6.74 -7.56
N ILE A 87 -6.27 7.08 -8.14
CA ILE A 87 -4.94 6.86 -7.57
C ILE A 87 -4.77 7.63 -6.26
N ARG A 88 -5.23 8.88 -6.20
CA ARG A 88 -5.19 9.68 -4.97
C ARG A 88 -6.01 9.06 -3.87
N ASN A 89 -7.26 8.66 -4.15
CA ASN A 89 -8.13 8.04 -3.16
C ASN A 89 -7.50 6.78 -2.56
N PHE A 90 -6.86 5.96 -3.39
CA PHE A 90 -6.15 4.78 -2.90
C PHE A 90 -4.88 5.13 -2.12
N SER A 91 -4.11 6.10 -2.60
CA SER A 91 -2.91 6.57 -1.91
C SER A 91 -3.24 7.06 -0.50
N ASP A 92 -4.29 7.85 -0.37
CA ASP A 92 -4.72 8.42 0.91
C ASP A 92 -5.31 7.34 1.85
N SER A 93 -6.14 6.44 1.30
CA SER A 93 -6.82 5.42 2.12
C SER A 93 -5.90 4.30 2.60
N ALA A 94 -4.94 3.88 1.78
CA ALA A 94 -4.02 2.79 2.08
C ALA A 94 -2.64 3.27 2.59
N ASN A 95 -2.40 4.58 2.61
CA ASN A 95 -1.11 5.19 2.92
C ASN A 95 0.04 4.58 2.09
N VAL A 96 -0.16 4.55 0.76
CA VAL A 96 0.81 4.01 -0.20
C VAL A 96 1.12 5.05 -1.26
N SER A 97 2.34 5.02 -1.79
CA SER A 97 2.71 5.83 -2.94
C SER A 97 2.50 5.03 -4.22
N VAL A 98 1.81 5.62 -5.17
CA VAL A 98 1.57 5.03 -6.50
C VAL A 98 2.44 5.72 -7.52
N LEU A 99 3.07 4.93 -8.37
CA LEU A 99 3.87 5.39 -9.51
C LEU A 99 3.37 4.71 -10.77
N ILE A 100 2.98 5.49 -11.76
CA ILE A 100 2.63 5.00 -13.10
C ILE A 100 3.69 5.51 -14.06
N ILE A 101 4.26 4.61 -14.85
CA ILE A 101 5.23 4.92 -15.89
C ILE A 101 4.58 4.55 -17.22
N ASP A 102 4.31 5.55 -18.03
CA ASP A 102 3.79 5.37 -19.38
C ASP A 102 4.97 5.36 -20.36
N ASN A 103 5.21 4.21 -20.97
CA ASN A 103 6.22 3.98 -22.00
C ASN A 103 5.62 3.93 -23.40
N SER A 104 4.43 4.45 -23.62
CA SER A 104 3.78 4.45 -24.94
C SER A 104 4.43 5.43 -25.92
N THR A 105 5.17 6.41 -25.42
CA THR A 105 5.93 7.41 -26.17
C THR A 105 7.44 7.20 -26.02
N GLU A 106 8.24 7.82 -26.91
CA GLU A 106 9.73 7.75 -26.83
C GLU A 106 10.26 8.29 -25.49
N ASP A 107 9.59 9.27 -24.93
CA ASP A 107 9.88 9.83 -23.59
C ASP A 107 8.88 9.26 -22.57
N ALA A 108 9.38 8.41 -21.67
CA ALA A 108 8.55 7.82 -20.62
C ALA A 108 8.00 8.91 -19.68
N THR A 109 6.67 9.03 -19.63
CA THR A 109 6.00 9.96 -18.72
C THR A 109 5.74 9.29 -17.38
N VAL A 110 6.03 10.00 -16.29
CA VAL A 110 5.94 9.45 -14.93
C VAL A 110 4.92 10.23 -14.12
N TYR A 111 3.89 9.54 -13.64
CA TYR A 111 2.87 10.07 -12.76
C TYR A 111 3.05 9.48 -11.35
N SER A 112 3.02 10.30 -10.33
CA SER A 112 3.22 9.85 -8.95
C SER A 112 2.36 10.63 -7.96
N THR A 113 1.86 9.93 -6.93
CA THR A 113 1.22 10.55 -5.77
C THR A 113 2.23 11.01 -4.72
N SER A 114 3.48 10.56 -4.81
CA SER A 114 4.53 10.94 -3.88
C SER A 114 5.17 12.28 -4.23
N ARG A 115 5.56 13.03 -3.19
CA ARG A 115 6.36 14.25 -3.35
C ARG A 115 7.77 13.97 -3.87
N ASP A 116 8.26 12.76 -3.65
CA ASP A 116 9.62 12.34 -4.03
C ASP A 116 9.59 11.34 -5.20
N THR A 117 9.02 11.80 -6.31
CA THR A 117 8.86 11.03 -7.55
C THR A 117 10.20 10.49 -8.07
N LYS A 118 11.27 11.30 -7.97
CA LYS A 118 12.60 10.92 -8.46
C LYS A 118 13.16 9.74 -7.69
N PHE A 119 13.06 9.75 -6.37
CA PHE A 119 13.54 8.66 -5.52
C PHE A 119 12.79 7.35 -5.81
N LEU A 120 11.45 7.43 -5.96
CA LEU A 120 10.63 6.26 -6.32
C LEU A 120 10.99 5.73 -7.71
N LYS A 121 11.15 6.60 -8.69
CA LYS A 121 11.57 6.22 -10.05
C LYS A 121 12.92 5.52 -10.03
N ASP A 122 13.94 6.11 -9.42
CA ASP A 122 15.28 5.54 -9.33
C ASP A 122 15.30 4.17 -8.63
N ARG A 123 14.39 3.97 -7.68
CA ARG A 123 14.21 2.70 -6.98
C ARG A 123 13.56 1.65 -7.87
N VAL A 124 12.48 2.02 -8.56
CA VAL A 124 11.77 1.16 -9.53
C VAL A 124 12.70 0.79 -10.69
N ASP A 125 13.43 1.75 -11.26
CA ASP A 125 14.37 1.51 -12.37
C ASP A 125 15.45 0.50 -11.98
N ARG A 126 16.01 0.59 -10.78
CA ARG A 126 17.00 -0.37 -10.26
C ARG A 126 16.46 -1.80 -10.19
N TYR A 127 15.19 -1.96 -9.81
CA TYR A 127 14.60 -3.27 -9.60
C TYR A 127 13.94 -3.85 -10.84
N ILE A 128 13.26 -3.04 -11.65
CA ILE A 128 12.53 -3.51 -12.83
C ILE A 128 13.48 -3.79 -14.00
N PHE A 129 14.40 -2.89 -14.31
CA PHE A 129 15.33 -3.06 -15.43
C PHE A 129 16.47 -4.03 -15.12
N GLY A 130 16.77 -4.29 -13.85
CA GLY A 130 17.76 -5.30 -13.45
C GLY A 130 17.22 -6.74 -13.40
N TRP A 131 15.91 -6.97 -13.23
CA TRP A 131 15.36 -8.28 -12.86
C TRP A 131 14.06 -8.68 -13.58
N ALA A 132 13.59 -7.92 -14.53
CA ALA A 132 12.22 -8.04 -15.04
C ALA A 132 11.94 -9.26 -15.90
N LYS A 133 11.22 -10.24 -15.33
CA LYS A 133 10.36 -11.17 -16.10
C LYS A 133 9.05 -11.53 -15.40
N ALA A 134 8.75 -10.99 -14.24
CA ALA A 134 7.53 -11.30 -13.50
C ALA A 134 6.49 -10.19 -13.63
N LYS A 135 5.21 -10.56 -13.79
CA LYS A 135 4.08 -9.62 -13.89
C LYS A 135 3.91 -8.75 -12.63
N TYR A 136 4.35 -9.23 -11.50
CA TYR A 136 4.53 -8.49 -10.24
C TYR A 136 5.58 -9.21 -9.40
N THR A 137 6.31 -8.46 -8.60
CA THR A 137 7.34 -9.00 -7.71
C THR A 137 7.24 -8.26 -6.39
N ILE A 138 7.31 -8.99 -5.27
CA ILE A 138 7.63 -8.38 -3.98
C ILE A 138 9.13 -8.05 -4.05
N LEU A 139 9.45 -6.79 -4.32
CA LEU A 139 10.80 -6.35 -4.60
C LEU A 139 11.66 -6.23 -3.35
N GLU A 140 11.04 -5.97 -2.21
CA GLU A 140 11.74 -5.76 -0.94
C GLU A 140 10.82 -6.02 0.23
N GLU A 141 11.13 -7.02 1.02
CA GLU A 141 10.63 -7.16 2.37
C GLU A 141 11.61 -6.41 3.28
N ASN A 142 11.27 -5.16 3.61
CA ASN A 142 12.16 -4.34 4.42
C ASN A 142 12.05 -4.74 5.89
N GLU A 143 13.03 -5.48 6.38
CA GLU A 143 13.11 -5.90 7.79
C GLU A 143 13.29 -4.74 8.78
N GLN A 144 13.58 -3.52 8.29
CA GLN A 144 13.75 -2.33 9.14
C GLN A 144 12.46 -1.85 9.81
N TYR A 145 11.30 -2.37 9.43
CA TYR A 145 10.01 -2.03 10.00
C TYR A 145 9.37 -3.19 10.77
N LYS A 146 10.17 -4.18 11.16
CA LYS A 146 9.78 -5.21 12.12
C LYS A 146 9.97 -4.74 13.56
#